data_c2669a244b529d49f3337e963facad7a
#
_entry.id   c2669a244b529d49f3337e963facad7a
#
_cell.length_a   1.000
_cell.length_b   1.000
_cell.length_c   1.000
_cell.angle_alpha   90.00
_cell.angle_beta   90.00
_cell.angle_gamma   90.00
#
_symmetry.space_group_name_H-M   'P 1'
#
loop_
_entity.id
_entity.type
_entity.pdbx_description
1 polymer ?
#
loop_
_entity_poly.entity_id
_entity_poly.type
_entity_poly.pdbx_seq_one_letter_code
_entity_poly.pdbx_strand_id
1 'polypeptide(L)'
;MLPETPVEEKTSFKPSLGLMDATMLVAGSMIGSGIFIVSADITRNTGSVGWLMFVWLITGFMTLTAALSYGELSAMFPKAGGQYVYLKEAYNSLIGFLYGWSFFTVIQTATIAAVAVAFAKFTAYLLPMFSEDLVAFDLGFIRISPAQLLSLVLIVLLTFINTRGVNGGKIIQTTFTLTKLLSLLGLIVFGLLFMKPEIWAANWDSANMWDLHKLNIDGSIESYTTIAAFGAIAASMVGSIFSSDSWNNVTFIAGEIKNPQRNIGLSLALGTIIVTVIYLLTNVMYTGVLSLQEIASSDKDRVAVTASHVIFGNAGTIIIAVMIMISTFGCNNGLIMSGARVYYSMAKDGMFFKKVGTLNKNSVPEFGLWIQCVIACLWSLSGKYGNLLDMISFVVVVFYMLTIIGIFILRKKMPDVPRPYKAFGYPFLPIIYIIMGVAFCVLLIIYKPEYTWPGLIIVLLGIPVYYFIGKKDLTTTDIA
;
A
#
# COMPACT_ATOMS: atom_id res chain seq x y z
N MET A 1 12.86 50.09 26.89
CA MET A 1 12.78 48.65 26.74
C MET A 1 11.36 48.36 26.27
N LEU A 2 11.21 48.05 24.97
CA LEU A 2 9.96 47.55 24.43
C LEU A 2 9.90 46.06 24.80
N PRO A 3 8.74 45.50 25.20
CA PRO A 3 8.62 44.08 25.48
C PRO A 3 8.84 43.29 24.15
N GLU A 4 9.82 42.39 24.18
CA GLU A 4 10.02 41.43 23.10
C GLU A 4 8.74 40.65 22.92
N THR A 5 8.15 40.74 21.72
CA THR A 5 7.05 39.89 21.33
C THR A 5 7.52 38.43 21.40
N PRO A 6 6.75 37.53 22.04
CA PRO A 6 7.10 36.14 22.08
C PRO A 6 7.25 35.63 20.64
N VAL A 7 8.44 35.18 20.27
CA VAL A 7 8.70 34.44 19.03
C VAL A 7 7.80 33.23 19.09
N GLU A 8 6.74 33.17 18.26
CA GLU A 8 5.95 31.97 18.07
C GLU A 8 6.92 30.82 17.77
N GLU A 9 7.05 29.89 18.74
CA GLU A 9 7.82 28.66 18.53
C GLU A 9 7.23 27.95 17.30
N LYS A 10 7.96 27.99 16.19
CA LYS A 10 7.58 27.27 14.97
C LYS A 10 7.40 25.80 15.34
N THR A 11 6.16 25.34 15.44
CA THR A 11 5.84 23.95 15.71
C THR A 11 6.53 23.07 14.67
N SER A 12 7.40 22.19 15.14
CA SER A 12 8.13 21.23 14.31
C SER A 12 7.70 19.80 14.66
N PHE A 13 7.96 18.86 13.77
CA PHE A 13 7.79 17.43 14.09
C PHE A 13 8.70 17.04 15.25
N LYS A 14 8.15 16.22 16.18
CA LYS A 14 8.90 15.76 17.37
C LYS A 14 9.34 14.32 17.18
N PRO A 15 10.67 14.01 17.18
CA PRO A 15 11.16 12.64 17.09
C PRO A 15 10.72 11.81 18.30
N SER A 16 9.75 10.91 18.10
CA SER A 16 9.17 10.08 19.15
C SER A 16 9.21 8.58 18.84
N LEU A 17 9.36 8.20 17.55
CA LEU A 17 9.28 6.82 17.07
C LEU A 17 10.66 6.16 17.05
N GLY A 18 10.80 5.00 17.70
CA GLY A 18 12.02 4.18 17.67
C GLY A 18 12.04 3.20 16.48
N LEU A 19 13.08 2.36 16.42
CA LEU A 19 13.20 1.32 15.37
C LEU A 19 12.01 0.35 15.37
N MET A 20 11.57 -0.09 16.55
CA MET A 20 10.42 -1.00 16.67
C MET A 20 9.15 -0.36 16.14
N ASP A 21 8.87 0.89 16.54
CA ASP A 21 7.70 1.63 16.06
C ASP A 21 7.73 1.80 14.53
N ALA A 22 8.90 2.13 13.97
CA ALA A 22 9.12 2.26 12.53
C ALA A 22 8.91 0.93 11.80
N THR A 23 9.43 -0.19 12.33
CA THR A 23 9.22 -1.53 11.76
C THR A 23 7.74 -1.94 11.82
N MET A 24 7.07 -1.67 12.95
CA MET A 24 5.63 -1.91 13.08
C MET A 24 4.80 -1.03 12.14
N LEU A 25 5.26 0.18 11.84
CA LEU A 25 4.61 1.01 10.83
C LEU A 25 4.76 0.42 9.44
N VAL A 26 5.95 -0.04 9.05
CA VAL A 26 6.18 -0.71 7.75
C VAL A 26 5.29 -1.95 7.64
N ALA A 27 5.44 -2.92 8.54
CA ALA A 27 4.65 -4.15 8.51
C ALA A 27 3.15 -3.87 8.64
N GLY A 28 2.79 -2.92 9.49
CA GLY A 28 1.41 -2.53 9.74
C GLY A 28 0.74 -1.84 8.57
N SER A 29 1.45 -1.06 7.78
CA SER A 29 0.92 -0.43 6.57
C SER A 29 0.80 -1.43 5.42
N MET A 30 1.72 -2.38 5.31
CA MET A 30 1.69 -3.44 4.29
C MET A 30 0.57 -4.44 4.53
N ILE A 31 0.45 -4.99 5.74
CA ILE A 31 -0.55 -6.02 6.05
C ILE A 31 -1.92 -5.35 6.20
N GLY A 32 -2.64 -5.24 5.11
CA GLY A 32 -4.02 -4.77 5.04
C GLY A 32 -5.00 -5.93 4.83
N SER A 33 -5.77 -5.86 3.75
CA SER A 33 -6.73 -6.87 3.32
C SER A 33 -6.16 -7.88 2.31
N GLY A 34 -5.08 -7.52 1.62
CA GLY A 34 -4.62 -8.22 0.41
C GLY A 34 -4.34 -9.70 0.62
N ILE A 35 -3.55 -10.08 1.63
CA ILE A 35 -3.20 -11.48 1.92
C ILE A 35 -4.43 -12.37 2.20
N PHE A 36 -5.54 -11.79 2.61
CA PHE A 36 -6.76 -12.50 2.94
C PHE A 36 -7.71 -12.67 1.73
N ILE A 37 -7.45 -11.96 0.62
CA ILE A 37 -8.34 -11.86 -0.55
C ILE A 37 -7.63 -12.26 -1.84
N VAL A 38 -6.44 -11.73 -2.08
CA VAL A 38 -5.79 -11.70 -3.40
C VAL A 38 -5.39 -13.08 -3.93
N SER A 39 -5.12 -14.04 -3.05
CA SER A 39 -4.74 -15.39 -3.45
C SER A 39 -5.81 -16.10 -4.27
N ALA A 40 -7.11 -15.74 -4.13
CA ALA A 40 -8.18 -16.25 -4.98
C ALA A 40 -7.99 -15.82 -6.44
N ASP A 41 -7.75 -14.52 -6.66
CA ASP A 41 -7.55 -13.97 -8.02
C ASP A 41 -6.27 -14.51 -8.66
N ILE A 42 -5.17 -14.60 -7.90
CA ILE A 42 -3.93 -15.19 -8.39
C ILE A 42 -4.17 -16.65 -8.82
N THR A 43 -4.86 -17.45 -7.99
CA THR A 43 -5.15 -18.85 -8.29
C THR A 43 -6.03 -18.99 -9.53
N ARG A 44 -7.05 -18.12 -9.71
CA ARG A 44 -7.86 -18.11 -10.94
C ARG A 44 -7.03 -17.84 -12.19
N ASN A 45 -6.09 -16.91 -12.10
CA ASN A 45 -5.27 -16.54 -13.25
C ASN A 45 -4.09 -17.50 -13.51
N THR A 46 -3.67 -18.28 -12.54
CA THR A 46 -2.47 -19.14 -12.69
C THR A 46 -2.77 -20.64 -12.63
N GLY A 47 -3.86 -21.05 -12.01
CA GLY A 47 -4.34 -22.43 -11.96
C GLY A 47 -3.45 -23.43 -11.21
N SER A 48 -2.27 -23.04 -10.73
CA SER A 48 -1.31 -23.97 -10.11
C SER A 48 -0.59 -23.36 -8.90
N VAL A 49 -0.14 -24.23 -8.00
CA VAL A 49 0.52 -23.83 -6.75
C VAL A 49 1.89 -23.19 -7.00
N GLY A 50 2.67 -23.72 -7.95
CA GLY A 50 3.99 -23.18 -8.25
C GLY A 50 3.92 -21.73 -8.70
N TRP A 51 2.99 -21.40 -9.61
CA TRP A 51 2.79 -20.03 -10.05
C TRP A 51 2.19 -19.14 -8.99
N LEU A 52 1.25 -19.61 -8.17
CA LEU A 52 0.74 -18.89 -7.01
C LEU A 52 1.89 -18.46 -6.08
N MET A 53 2.75 -19.41 -5.71
CA MET A 53 3.90 -19.15 -4.85
C MET A 53 4.95 -18.25 -5.52
N PHE A 54 5.18 -18.45 -6.82
CA PHE A 54 6.12 -17.63 -7.59
C PHE A 54 5.70 -16.16 -7.65
N VAL A 55 4.41 -15.87 -7.86
CA VAL A 55 3.88 -14.50 -7.87
C VAL A 55 4.14 -13.81 -6.52
N TRP A 56 3.89 -14.48 -5.41
CA TRP A 56 4.19 -13.93 -4.09
C TRP A 56 5.70 -13.77 -3.82
N LEU A 57 6.49 -14.74 -4.25
CA LEU A 57 7.95 -14.70 -4.09
C LEU A 57 8.58 -13.56 -4.89
N ILE A 58 8.20 -13.41 -6.17
CA ILE A 58 8.76 -12.38 -7.04
C ILE A 58 8.31 -10.97 -6.59
N THR A 59 7.07 -10.83 -6.12
CA THR A 59 6.58 -9.59 -5.54
C THR A 59 7.34 -9.24 -4.26
N GLY A 60 7.56 -10.20 -3.37
CA GLY A 60 8.36 -10.01 -2.16
C GLY A 60 9.81 -9.62 -2.48
N PHE A 61 10.41 -10.24 -3.48
CA PHE A 61 11.74 -9.88 -3.97
C PHE A 61 11.79 -8.45 -4.52
N MET A 62 10.81 -8.05 -5.34
CA MET A 62 10.70 -6.66 -5.81
C MET A 62 10.57 -5.68 -4.65
N THR A 63 9.67 -5.95 -3.72
CA THR A 63 9.43 -5.09 -2.56
C THR A 63 10.69 -4.93 -1.71
N LEU A 64 11.37 -6.02 -1.40
CA LEU A 64 12.62 -5.99 -0.62
C LEU A 64 13.73 -5.22 -1.35
N THR A 65 13.87 -5.43 -2.66
CA THR A 65 14.86 -4.73 -3.49
C THR A 65 14.59 -3.21 -3.50
N ALA A 66 13.32 -2.82 -3.62
CA ALA A 66 12.92 -1.43 -3.54
C ALA A 66 13.19 -0.85 -2.14
N ALA A 67 12.83 -1.56 -1.07
CA ALA A 67 13.06 -1.14 0.31
C ALA A 67 14.56 -0.93 0.63
N LEU A 68 15.43 -1.84 0.20
CA LEU A 68 16.88 -1.72 0.33
C LEU A 68 17.43 -0.52 -0.46
N SER A 69 16.86 -0.25 -1.64
CA SER A 69 17.22 0.92 -2.45
C SER A 69 16.81 2.23 -1.77
N TYR A 70 15.59 2.30 -1.23
CA TYR A 70 15.12 3.45 -0.47
C TYR A 70 15.88 3.70 0.84
N GLY A 71 16.50 2.67 1.40
CA GLY A 71 17.39 2.80 2.55
C GLY A 71 18.52 3.81 2.31
N GLU A 72 19.14 3.81 1.10
CA GLU A 72 20.18 4.80 0.74
C GLU A 72 19.59 6.21 0.64
N LEU A 73 18.45 6.36 -0.03
CA LEU A 73 17.81 7.66 -0.21
C LEU A 73 17.34 8.25 1.13
N SER A 74 16.79 7.43 2.01
CA SER A 74 16.35 7.85 3.34
C SER A 74 17.52 8.25 4.25
N ALA A 75 18.66 7.59 4.10
CA ALA A 75 19.88 7.96 4.84
C ALA A 75 20.49 9.27 4.35
N MET A 76 20.38 9.55 3.03
CA MET A 76 20.83 10.83 2.44
C MET A 76 19.88 12.00 2.79
N PHE A 77 18.58 11.75 2.77
CA PHE A 77 17.53 12.77 2.98
C PHE A 77 16.57 12.38 4.10
N PRO A 78 17.00 12.43 5.36
CA PRO A 78 16.19 12.03 6.51
C PRO A 78 15.17 13.11 6.91
N LYS A 79 14.37 13.58 5.94
CA LYS A 79 13.37 14.62 6.12
C LYS A 79 11.96 14.06 5.81
N ALA A 80 10.94 14.67 6.42
CA ALA A 80 9.55 14.34 6.11
C ALA A 80 9.26 14.55 4.61
N GLY A 81 8.37 13.72 4.05
CA GLY A 81 8.01 13.74 2.63
C GLY A 81 8.62 12.61 1.80
N GLY A 82 9.68 11.92 2.29
CA GLY A 82 10.21 10.68 1.72
C GLY A 82 10.38 10.71 0.21
N GLN A 83 9.67 9.86 -0.51
CA GLN A 83 9.77 9.69 -1.97
C GLN A 83 9.58 11.00 -2.75
N TYR A 84 8.71 11.92 -2.31
CA TYR A 84 8.57 13.23 -2.92
C TYR A 84 9.92 13.98 -2.92
N VAL A 85 10.61 14.00 -1.78
CA VAL A 85 11.91 14.64 -1.64
C VAL A 85 12.95 13.95 -2.52
N TYR A 86 12.98 12.62 -2.54
CA TYR A 86 13.95 11.85 -3.34
C TYR A 86 13.83 12.15 -4.84
N LEU A 87 12.60 12.18 -5.36
CA LEU A 87 12.34 12.49 -6.77
C LEU A 87 12.65 13.94 -7.11
N LYS A 88 12.33 14.89 -6.23
CA LYS A 88 12.66 16.30 -6.41
C LYS A 88 14.18 16.51 -6.47
N GLU A 89 14.93 15.92 -5.56
CA GLU A 89 16.39 16.06 -5.49
C GLU A 89 17.11 15.32 -6.64
N ALA A 90 16.63 14.14 -7.01
CA ALA A 90 17.21 13.37 -8.11
C ALA A 90 16.98 14.06 -9.46
N TYR A 91 15.77 14.44 -9.77
CA TYR A 91 15.39 14.98 -11.08
C TYR A 91 15.21 16.51 -11.02
N ASN A 92 14.02 16.94 -10.62
CA ASN A 92 13.63 18.36 -10.51
C ASN A 92 12.28 18.49 -9.77
N SER A 93 11.85 19.73 -9.57
CA SER A 93 10.59 20.03 -8.88
C SER A 93 9.34 19.51 -9.61
N LEU A 94 9.36 19.43 -10.95
CA LEU A 94 8.22 18.88 -11.72
C LEU A 94 8.00 17.41 -11.42
N ILE A 95 9.04 16.58 -11.46
CA ILE A 95 8.92 15.13 -11.19
C ILE A 95 8.52 14.89 -9.73
N GLY A 96 9.09 15.63 -8.79
CA GLY A 96 8.64 15.62 -7.39
C GLY A 96 7.16 15.98 -7.26
N PHE A 97 6.73 17.04 -7.94
CA PHE A 97 5.33 17.47 -7.96
C PHE A 97 4.41 16.41 -8.56
N LEU A 98 4.77 15.81 -9.70
CA LEU A 98 3.95 14.76 -10.33
C LEU A 98 3.75 13.55 -9.41
N TYR A 99 4.78 13.17 -8.67
CA TYR A 99 4.62 12.15 -7.63
C TYR A 99 3.62 12.60 -6.55
N GLY A 100 3.83 13.77 -5.96
CA GLY A 100 2.97 14.26 -4.89
C GLY A 100 1.53 14.49 -5.34
N TRP A 101 1.32 14.97 -6.58
CA TRP A 101 0.02 15.08 -7.23
C TRP A 101 -0.66 13.71 -7.36
N SER A 102 0.05 12.71 -7.91
CA SER A 102 -0.46 11.35 -8.08
C SER A 102 -0.70 10.66 -6.74
N PHE A 103 0.16 10.93 -5.76
CA PHE A 103 0.02 10.43 -4.40
C PHE A 103 -1.25 10.98 -3.73
N PHE A 104 -1.53 12.26 -3.90
CA PHE A 104 -2.72 12.90 -3.37
C PHE A 104 -4.00 12.49 -4.10
N THR A 105 -3.96 12.44 -5.44
CA THR A 105 -5.17 12.21 -6.24
C THR A 105 -5.53 10.72 -6.35
N VAL A 106 -4.55 9.82 -6.37
CA VAL A 106 -4.77 8.39 -6.64
C VAL A 106 -4.09 7.51 -5.59
N ILE A 107 -2.75 7.52 -5.48
CA ILE A 107 -2.03 6.46 -4.79
C ILE A 107 -2.52 6.31 -3.35
N GLN A 108 -2.33 7.34 -2.53
CA GLN A 108 -2.65 7.26 -1.11
C GLN A 108 -4.15 7.25 -0.83
N THR A 109 -4.89 8.12 -1.50
CA THR A 109 -6.31 8.30 -1.23
C THR A 109 -7.17 7.14 -1.71
N ALA A 110 -6.84 6.55 -2.89
CA ALA A 110 -7.52 5.35 -3.35
C ALA A 110 -7.10 4.11 -2.55
N THR A 111 -5.84 4.03 -2.06
CA THR A 111 -5.42 2.96 -1.13
C THR A 111 -6.19 3.02 0.19
N ILE A 112 -6.36 4.22 0.78
CA ILE A 112 -7.19 4.42 1.98
C ILE A 112 -8.62 3.95 1.71
N ALA A 113 -9.20 4.32 0.57
CA ALA A 113 -10.55 3.89 0.17
C ALA A 113 -10.64 2.37 0.00
N ALA A 114 -9.71 1.74 -0.72
CA ALA A 114 -9.69 0.30 -0.94
C ALA A 114 -9.62 -0.49 0.38
N VAL A 115 -8.75 -0.07 1.30
CA VAL A 115 -8.63 -0.71 2.63
C VAL A 115 -9.89 -0.49 3.47
N ALA A 116 -10.54 0.67 3.37
CA ALA A 116 -11.81 0.93 4.07
C ALA A 116 -12.98 0.09 3.49
N VAL A 117 -13.04 -0.06 2.17
CA VAL A 117 -14.02 -0.96 1.50
C VAL A 117 -13.78 -2.41 1.93
N ALA A 118 -12.52 -2.85 2.02
CA ALA A 118 -12.20 -4.18 2.52
C ALA A 118 -12.63 -4.38 3.98
N PHE A 119 -12.45 -3.39 4.86
CA PHE A 119 -12.99 -3.42 6.22
C PHE A 119 -14.51 -3.66 6.21
N ALA A 120 -15.24 -2.92 5.37
CA ALA A 120 -16.69 -3.08 5.26
C ALA A 120 -17.09 -4.47 4.71
N LYS A 121 -16.34 -5.02 3.76
CA LYS A 121 -16.55 -6.37 3.19
C LYS A 121 -16.44 -7.48 4.24
N PHE A 122 -15.51 -7.38 5.20
CA PHE A 122 -15.41 -8.32 6.31
C PHE A 122 -16.42 -8.04 7.44
N THR A 123 -16.79 -6.76 7.63
CA THR A 123 -17.92 -6.41 8.53
C THR A 123 -19.24 -7.01 8.02
N ALA A 124 -19.48 -6.94 6.72
CA ALA A 124 -20.67 -7.52 6.09
C ALA A 124 -20.78 -9.04 6.23
N TYR A 125 -19.65 -9.73 6.38
CA TYR A 125 -19.64 -11.16 6.69
C TYR A 125 -20.27 -11.47 8.07
N LEU A 126 -19.99 -10.60 9.04
CA LEU A 126 -20.54 -10.75 10.41
C LEU A 126 -21.92 -10.11 10.56
N LEU A 127 -22.13 -9.01 9.89
CA LEU A 127 -23.34 -8.18 9.94
C LEU A 127 -23.84 -7.93 8.50
N PRO A 128 -24.66 -8.81 7.92
CA PRO A 128 -25.10 -8.75 6.53
C PRO A 128 -25.81 -7.45 6.15
N MET A 129 -26.32 -6.69 7.12
CA MET A 129 -26.90 -5.37 6.91
C MET A 129 -25.90 -4.35 6.29
N PHE A 130 -24.59 -4.59 6.38
CA PHE A 130 -23.53 -3.79 5.77
C PHE A 130 -23.05 -4.35 4.43
N SER A 131 -23.84 -5.22 3.77
CA SER A 131 -23.45 -5.79 2.48
C SER A 131 -23.31 -4.73 1.39
N GLU A 132 -22.35 -4.96 0.50
CA GLU A 132 -22.15 -4.19 -0.72
C GLU A 132 -23.25 -4.43 -1.77
N ASP A 133 -23.99 -5.56 -1.64
CA ASP A 133 -25.10 -5.92 -2.53
C ASP A 133 -26.41 -5.16 -2.20
N LEU A 134 -26.48 -4.58 -1.00
CA LEU A 134 -27.62 -3.77 -0.56
C LEU A 134 -27.49 -2.33 -1.08
N VAL A 135 -28.65 -1.69 -1.28
CA VAL A 135 -28.72 -0.28 -1.66
C VAL A 135 -29.23 0.51 -0.46
N ALA A 136 -28.40 1.40 0.10
CA ALA A 136 -28.80 2.32 1.17
C ALA A 136 -29.47 3.57 0.58
N PHE A 137 -28.88 4.13 -0.49
CA PHE A 137 -29.39 5.29 -1.21
C PHE A 137 -29.27 5.06 -2.71
N ASP A 138 -30.34 5.31 -3.46
CA ASP A 138 -30.34 5.35 -4.92
C ASP A 138 -30.62 6.78 -5.38
N LEU A 139 -29.58 7.43 -5.94
CA LEU A 139 -29.67 8.80 -6.46
C LEU A 139 -29.87 8.82 -7.98
N GLY A 140 -30.18 7.66 -8.59
CA GLY A 140 -30.36 7.49 -10.03
C GLY A 140 -29.03 7.35 -10.78
N PHE A 141 -28.10 8.27 -10.59
CA PHE A 141 -26.75 8.24 -11.20
C PHE A 141 -25.69 7.56 -10.32
N ILE A 142 -25.90 7.45 -9.01
CA ILE A 142 -25.03 6.73 -8.07
C ILE A 142 -25.89 5.93 -7.11
N ARG A 143 -25.52 4.66 -6.92
CA ARG A 143 -26.07 3.79 -5.89
C ARG A 143 -25.05 3.64 -4.77
N ILE A 144 -25.44 3.99 -3.56
CA ILE A 144 -24.57 3.91 -2.38
C ILE A 144 -25.02 2.72 -1.53
N SER A 145 -24.11 1.82 -1.26
CA SER A 145 -24.32 0.65 -0.40
C SER A 145 -24.05 0.96 1.08
N PRO A 146 -24.62 0.19 2.03
CA PRO A 146 -24.26 0.28 3.43
C PRO A 146 -22.75 0.04 3.69
N ALA A 147 -22.09 -0.81 2.88
CA ALA A 147 -20.66 -1.02 2.95
C ALA A 147 -19.86 0.25 2.64
N GLN A 148 -20.27 1.01 1.62
CA GLN A 148 -19.65 2.29 1.30
C GLN A 148 -19.84 3.32 2.43
N LEU A 149 -21.04 3.41 3.02
CA LEU A 149 -21.27 4.29 4.18
C LEU A 149 -20.38 3.94 5.37
N LEU A 150 -20.24 2.65 5.66
CA LEU A 150 -19.33 2.18 6.72
C LEU A 150 -17.88 2.55 6.43
N SER A 151 -17.44 2.45 5.16
CA SER A 151 -16.11 2.87 4.73
C SER A 151 -15.89 4.37 4.95
N LEU A 152 -16.88 5.22 4.64
CA LEU A 152 -16.82 6.66 4.90
C LEU A 152 -16.66 6.94 6.39
N VAL A 153 -17.48 6.30 7.23
CA VAL A 153 -17.41 6.45 8.69
C VAL A 153 -16.02 6.08 9.21
N LEU A 154 -15.45 4.98 8.73
CA LEU A 154 -14.10 4.55 9.11
C LEU A 154 -13.04 5.58 8.74
N ILE A 155 -13.06 6.09 7.50
CA ILE A 155 -12.08 7.08 7.01
C ILE A 155 -12.16 8.36 7.83
N VAL A 156 -13.37 8.88 8.07
CA VAL A 156 -13.59 10.10 8.87
C VAL A 156 -13.15 9.90 10.32
N LEU A 157 -13.50 8.78 10.95
CA LEU A 157 -13.13 8.45 12.33
C LEU A 157 -11.60 8.40 12.50
N LEU A 158 -10.91 7.66 11.62
CA LEU A 158 -9.45 7.54 11.69
C LEU A 158 -8.76 8.88 11.39
N THR A 159 -9.29 9.67 10.46
CA THR A 159 -8.79 11.02 10.20
C THR A 159 -8.91 11.88 11.46
N PHE A 160 -10.09 11.90 12.11
CA PHE A 160 -10.30 12.63 13.35
C PHE A 160 -9.33 12.20 14.46
N ILE A 161 -9.12 10.90 14.66
CA ILE A 161 -8.17 10.38 15.66
C ILE A 161 -6.75 10.92 15.36
N ASN A 162 -6.33 10.90 14.10
CA ASN A 162 -4.99 11.34 13.72
C ASN A 162 -4.79 12.86 13.84
N THR A 163 -5.85 13.69 13.83
CA THR A 163 -5.75 15.12 14.12
C THR A 163 -5.43 15.42 15.59
N ARG A 164 -5.68 14.46 16.49
CA ARG A 164 -5.45 14.59 17.94
C ARG A 164 -3.99 14.36 18.35
N GLY A 165 -3.13 13.95 17.42
CA GLY A 165 -1.69 13.81 17.64
C GLY A 165 -1.12 12.44 17.30
N VAL A 166 0.20 12.38 17.14
CA VAL A 166 0.95 11.19 16.73
C VAL A 166 0.87 10.05 17.75
N ASN A 167 0.78 10.38 19.05
CA ASN A 167 0.77 9.36 20.12
C ASN A 167 -0.46 8.46 20.04
N GLY A 168 -1.64 9.00 19.72
CA GLY A 168 -2.85 8.21 19.51
C GLY A 168 -2.71 7.27 18.32
N GLY A 169 -2.23 7.78 17.18
CA GLY A 169 -1.94 7.00 15.98
C GLY A 169 -0.89 5.92 16.21
N LYS A 170 0.17 6.19 16.97
CA LYS A 170 1.23 5.23 17.33
C LYS A 170 0.69 4.05 18.13
N ILE A 171 -0.11 4.31 19.19
CA ILE A 171 -0.68 3.24 20.03
C ILE A 171 -1.56 2.33 19.18
N ILE A 172 -2.47 2.90 18.39
CA ILE A 172 -3.29 2.14 17.45
C ILE A 172 -2.39 1.34 16.51
N GLN A 173 -1.42 1.97 15.85
CA GLN A 173 -0.55 1.32 14.89
C GLN A 173 0.19 0.13 15.49
N THR A 174 0.83 0.30 16.64
CA THR A 174 1.63 -0.77 17.27
C THR A 174 0.73 -1.90 17.77
N THR A 175 -0.37 -1.58 18.48
CA THR A 175 -1.28 -2.59 19.03
C THR A 175 -1.95 -3.39 17.92
N PHE A 176 -2.50 -2.73 16.91
CA PHE A 176 -3.20 -3.41 15.83
C PHE A 176 -2.22 -4.18 14.92
N THR A 177 -1.00 -3.67 14.72
CA THR A 177 0.02 -4.43 13.97
C THR A 177 0.45 -5.69 14.70
N LEU A 178 0.70 -5.62 16.00
CA LEU A 178 1.03 -6.80 16.79
C LEU A 178 -0.11 -7.81 16.77
N THR A 179 -1.34 -7.36 16.96
CA THR A 179 -2.53 -8.22 16.92
C THR A 179 -2.65 -8.96 15.60
N LYS A 180 -2.52 -8.26 14.46
CA LYS A 180 -2.64 -8.91 13.14
C LYS A 180 -1.47 -9.85 12.82
N LEU A 181 -0.26 -9.53 13.25
CA LEU A 181 0.89 -10.44 13.11
C LEU A 181 0.67 -11.73 13.90
N LEU A 182 0.24 -11.61 15.15
CA LEU A 182 -0.07 -12.78 15.99
C LEU A 182 -1.24 -13.59 15.42
N SER A 183 -2.25 -12.94 14.86
CA SER A 183 -3.39 -13.61 14.23
C SER A 183 -2.98 -14.41 13.00
N LEU A 184 -2.19 -13.79 12.10
CA LEU A 184 -1.67 -14.48 10.92
C LEU A 184 -0.75 -15.64 11.31
N LEU A 185 0.15 -15.43 12.27
CA LEU A 185 1.01 -16.50 12.77
C LEU A 185 0.18 -17.64 13.39
N GLY A 186 -0.85 -17.30 14.16
CA GLY A 186 -1.79 -18.29 14.69
C GLY A 186 -2.48 -19.07 13.57
N LEU A 187 -3.04 -18.38 12.58
CA LEU A 187 -3.68 -19.03 11.43
C LEU A 187 -2.72 -19.95 10.68
N ILE A 188 -1.47 -19.49 10.45
CA ILE A 188 -0.42 -20.29 9.79
C ILE A 188 -0.11 -21.55 10.62
N VAL A 189 0.19 -21.38 11.89
CA VAL A 189 0.58 -22.51 12.77
C VAL A 189 -0.55 -23.55 12.84
N PHE A 190 -1.77 -23.12 13.15
CA PHE A 190 -2.89 -24.03 13.23
C PHE A 190 -3.21 -24.64 11.86
N GLY A 191 -3.17 -23.86 10.78
CA GLY A 191 -3.41 -24.40 9.44
C GLY A 191 -2.38 -25.46 9.03
N LEU A 192 -1.10 -25.27 9.37
CA LEU A 192 -0.07 -26.28 9.13
C LEU A 192 -0.27 -27.55 9.99
N LEU A 193 -0.78 -27.41 11.22
CA LEU A 193 -1.13 -28.56 12.07
C LEU A 193 -2.34 -29.33 11.55
N PHE A 194 -3.30 -28.65 10.93
CA PHE A 194 -4.50 -29.25 10.34
C PHE A 194 -4.40 -29.47 8.83
N MET A 195 -3.18 -29.45 8.28
CA MET A 195 -2.94 -29.72 6.87
C MET A 195 -3.44 -31.11 6.48
N LYS A 196 -4.08 -31.20 5.32
CA LYS A 196 -4.64 -32.42 4.77
C LYS A 196 -3.63 -33.05 3.78
N PRO A 197 -3.05 -34.22 4.08
CA PRO A 197 -2.02 -34.82 3.21
C PRO A 197 -2.46 -35.02 1.76
N GLU A 198 -3.74 -35.40 1.54
CA GLU A 198 -4.28 -35.58 0.21
C GLU A 198 -4.41 -34.26 -0.58
N ILE A 199 -4.81 -33.16 0.08
CA ILE A 199 -4.87 -31.82 -0.55
C ILE A 199 -3.46 -31.34 -0.86
N TRP A 200 -2.53 -31.50 0.09
CA TRP A 200 -1.13 -31.15 -0.12
C TRP A 200 -0.55 -31.91 -1.32
N ALA A 201 -0.70 -33.24 -1.35
CA ALA A 201 -0.18 -34.05 -2.44
C ALA A 201 -0.78 -33.66 -3.81
N ALA A 202 -2.08 -33.36 -3.86
CA ALA A 202 -2.74 -32.94 -5.09
C ALA A 202 -2.28 -31.55 -5.57
N ASN A 203 -2.17 -30.57 -4.67
CA ASN A 203 -1.76 -29.21 -5.03
C ASN A 203 -0.27 -29.12 -5.40
N TRP A 204 0.59 -29.88 -4.68
CA TRP A 204 2.05 -29.84 -4.84
C TRP A 204 2.59 -31.00 -5.70
N ASP A 205 1.73 -31.61 -6.51
CA ASP A 205 2.18 -32.61 -7.48
C ASP A 205 3.20 -32.02 -8.46
N SER A 206 4.41 -32.57 -8.46
CA SER A 206 5.52 -32.10 -9.28
C SER A 206 5.23 -32.14 -10.79
N ALA A 207 4.29 -32.97 -11.23
CA ALA A 207 3.90 -33.05 -12.62
C ALA A 207 3.08 -31.83 -13.08
N ASN A 208 2.24 -31.27 -12.19
CA ASN A 208 1.25 -30.24 -12.54
C ASN A 208 1.46 -28.90 -11.84
N MET A 209 2.39 -28.82 -10.86
CA MET A 209 2.54 -27.62 -10.03
C MET A 209 2.97 -26.35 -10.79
N TRP A 210 3.44 -26.50 -12.01
CA TRP A 210 3.87 -25.40 -12.90
C TRP A 210 2.99 -25.23 -14.15
N ASP A 211 1.86 -25.93 -14.23
CA ASP A 211 0.92 -25.79 -15.34
C ASP A 211 0.18 -24.47 -15.27
N LEU A 212 0.49 -23.56 -16.18
CA LEU A 212 -0.14 -22.24 -16.22
C LEU A 212 -1.42 -22.28 -17.05
N HIS A 213 -2.55 -22.11 -16.38
CA HIS A 213 -3.87 -22.08 -17.01
C HIS A 213 -4.83 -21.19 -16.20
N LYS A 214 -5.93 -20.79 -16.80
CA LYS A 214 -6.98 -20.10 -16.09
C LYS A 214 -7.91 -21.13 -15.43
N LEU A 215 -8.14 -20.97 -14.15
CA LEU A 215 -9.06 -21.77 -13.35
C LEU A 215 -10.31 -20.97 -13.08
N ASN A 216 -11.42 -21.32 -13.73
CA ASN A 216 -12.68 -20.63 -13.54
C ASN A 216 -13.36 -21.04 -12.23
N ILE A 217 -14.30 -20.20 -11.72
CA ILE A 217 -15.03 -20.45 -10.48
C ILE A 217 -15.84 -21.74 -10.56
N ASP A 218 -16.33 -22.12 -11.74
CA ASP A 218 -17.08 -23.36 -11.98
C ASP A 218 -16.19 -24.62 -12.11
N GLY A 219 -14.87 -24.46 -12.00
CA GLY A 219 -13.89 -25.55 -12.11
C GLY A 219 -13.42 -25.83 -13.53
N SER A 220 -13.92 -25.11 -14.54
CA SER A 220 -13.42 -25.25 -15.91
C SER A 220 -12.02 -24.66 -16.06
N ILE A 221 -11.22 -25.29 -16.92
CA ILE A 221 -9.83 -24.92 -17.19
C ILE A 221 -9.73 -24.36 -18.61
N GLU A 222 -9.11 -23.19 -18.75
CA GLU A 222 -8.82 -22.57 -20.03
C GLU A 222 -7.30 -22.46 -20.20
N SER A 223 -6.75 -23.03 -21.27
CA SER A 223 -5.32 -22.94 -21.58
C SER A 223 -4.96 -21.58 -22.17
N TYR A 224 -3.83 -21.03 -21.77
CA TYR A 224 -3.32 -19.79 -22.34
C TYR A 224 -2.50 -20.03 -23.60
N THR A 225 -2.57 -19.09 -24.54
CA THR A 225 -1.48 -18.94 -25.52
C THR A 225 -0.24 -18.40 -24.83
N THR A 226 0.96 -18.61 -25.41
CA THR A 226 2.21 -18.12 -24.81
C THR A 226 2.19 -16.63 -24.46
N ILE A 227 1.59 -15.80 -25.33
CA ILE A 227 1.51 -14.35 -25.10
C ILE A 227 0.52 -14.04 -23.97
N ALA A 228 -0.66 -14.70 -23.94
CA ALA A 228 -1.66 -14.51 -22.91
C ALA A 228 -1.14 -14.96 -21.51
N ALA A 229 -0.25 -15.95 -21.47
CA ALA A 229 0.38 -16.41 -20.24
C ALA A 229 1.16 -15.29 -19.51
N PHE A 230 1.93 -14.49 -20.23
CA PHE A 230 2.61 -13.32 -19.64
C PHE A 230 1.63 -12.29 -19.09
N GLY A 231 0.53 -12.07 -19.82
CA GLY A 231 -0.54 -11.18 -19.36
C GLY A 231 -1.22 -11.67 -18.07
N ALA A 232 -1.47 -12.98 -17.97
CA ALA A 232 -2.05 -13.62 -16.80
C ALA A 232 -1.14 -13.48 -15.55
N ILE A 233 0.18 -13.68 -15.73
CA ILE A 233 1.15 -13.48 -14.64
C ILE A 233 1.18 -12.02 -14.20
N ALA A 234 1.23 -11.06 -15.13
CA ALA A 234 1.22 -9.64 -14.80
C ALA A 234 -0.08 -9.21 -14.10
N ALA A 235 -1.23 -9.70 -14.58
CA ALA A 235 -2.52 -9.46 -13.93
C ALA A 235 -2.56 -10.01 -12.50
N SER A 236 -2.02 -11.21 -12.28
CA SER A 236 -1.88 -11.83 -10.95
C SER A 236 -0.99 -11.02 -10.01
N MET A 237 0.05 -10.36 -10.55
CA MET A 237 0.95 -9.53 -9.76
C MET A 237 0.31 -8.24 -9.25
N VAL A 238 -0.77 -7.73 -9.85
CA VAL A 238 -1.44 -6.49 -9.39
C VAL A 238 -1.86 -6.61 -7.93
N GLY A 239 -2.57 -7.67 -7.58
CA GLY A 239 -3.04 -7.88 -6.22
C GLY A 239 -1.90 -8.10 -5.21
N SER A 240 -0.85 -8.86 -5.58
CA SER A 240 0.29 -9.10 -4.70
C SER A 240 1.15 -7.85 -4.52
N ILE A 241 1.36 -7.03 -5.57
CA ILE A 241 2.06 -5.73 -5.48
C ILE A 241 1.28 -4.78 -4.58
N PHE A 242 -0.04 -4.65 -4.75
CA PHE A 242 -0.87 -3.86 -3.85
C PHE A 242 -0.79 -4.34 -2.40
N SER A 243 -0.84 -5.66 -2.18
CA SER A 243 -0.76 -6.26 -0.84
C SER A 243 0.60 -6.02 -0.17
N SER A 244 1.65 -5.87 -0.97
CA SER A 244 3.02 -5.64 -0.52
C SER A 244 3.43 -4.16 -0.58
N ASP A 245 2.49 -3.26 -0.88
CA ASP A 245 2.72 -1.82 -0.98
C ASP A 245 2.70 -1.12 0.39
N SER A 246 2.88 0.19 0.38
CA SER A 246 2.87 1.06 1.56
C SER A 246 4.03 0.83 2.56
N TRP A 247 5.01 0.00 2.20
CA TRP A 247 6.23 -0.20 2.99
C TRP A 247 7.04 1.10 3.13
N ASN A 248 6.98 1.99 2.16
CA ASN A 248 7.70 3.27 2.11
C ASN A 248 7.06 4.37 2.99
N ASN A 249 5.89 4.15 3.58
CA ASN A 249 5.19 5.12 4.43
C ASN A 249 6.05 5.62 5.61
N VAL A 250 6.95 4.79 6.12
CA VAL A 250 7.91 5.17 7.16
C VAL A 250 8.84 6.31 6.73
N THR A 251 9.13 6.44 5.43
CA THR A 251 9.98 7.51 4.91
C THR A 251 9.27 8.86 4.93
N PHE A 252 7.95 8.89 4.86
CA PHE A 252 7.17 10.13 4.88
C PHE A 252 7.19 10.82 6.24
N ILE A 253 7.31 10.03 7.32
CA ILE A 253 7.35 10.51 8.70
C ILE A 253 8.78 10.56 9.26
N ALA A 254 9.81 10.66 8.43
CA ALA A 254 11.21 10.65 8.82
C ALA A 254 11.52 11.68 9.93
N GLY A 255 10.86 12.84 9.91
CA GLY A 255 11.01 13.88 10.94
C GLY A 255 10.50 13.49 12.34
N GLU A 256 9.74 12.40 12.45
CA GLU A 256 9.20 11.87 13.72
C GLU A 256 9.97 10.65 14.23
N ILE A 257 10.98 10.17 13.47
CA ILE A 257 11.78 8.98 13.79
C ILE A 257 13.09 9.38 14.48
N LYS A 258 13.40 8.70 15.58
CA LYS A 258 14.69 8.82 16.27
C LYS A 258 15.79 8.17 15.42
N ASN A 259 16.95 8.84 15.28
CA ASN A 259 18.07 8.38 14.44
C ASN A 259 17.62 7.94 13.04
N PRO A 260 16.95 8.80 12.26
CA PRO A 260 16.26 8.42 11.01
C PRO A 260 17.20 7.82 9.97
N GLN A 261 18.45 8.31 9.87
CA GLN A 261 19.47 7.79 8.95
C GLN A 261 19.73 6.29 9.08
N ARG A 262 19.62 5.75 10.31
CA ARG A 262 19.80 4.32 10.60
C ARG A 262 18.45 3.58 10.64
N ASN A 263 17.51 4.13 11.40
CA ASN A 263 16.30 3.40 11.76
C ASN A 263 15.33 3.24 10.59
N ILE A 264 15.28 4.19 9.63
CA ILE A 264 14.41 4.06 8.47
C ILE A 264 14.88 2.90 7.58
N GLY A 265 16.15 2.89 7.18
CA GLY A 265 16.70 1.80 6.35
C GLY A 265 16.53 0.41 6.98
N LEU A 266 16.79 0.29 8.28
CA LEU A 266 16.61 -0.97 9.02
C LEU A 266 15.13 -1.36 9.12
N SER A 267 14.22 -0.42 9.38
CA SER A 267 12.79 -0.71 9.48
C SER A 267 12.18 -1.11 8.14
N LEU A 268 12.65 -0.51 7.05
CA LEU A 268 12.28 -0.91 5.68
C LEU A 268 12.68 -2.36 5.41
N ALA A 269 13.94 -2.72 5.67
CA ALA A 269 14.42 -4.09 5.45
C ALA A 269 13.71 -5.10 6.36
N LEU A 270 13.65 -4.85 7.68
CA LEU A 270 13.01 -5.77 8.63
C LEU A 270 11.50 -5.93 8.35
N GLY A 271 10.80 -4.82 8.14
CA GLY A 271 9.35 -4.86 7.90
C GLY A 271 9.00 -5.60 6.62
N THR A 272 9.70 -5.34 5.53
CA THR A 272 9.44 -6.03 4.23
C THR A 272 9.80 -7.51 4.28
N ILE A 273 10.91 -7.90 4.95
CA ILE A 273 11.26 -9.32 5.13
C ILE A 273 10.20 -10.04 5.96
N ILE A 274 9.80 -9.48 7.11
CA ILE A 274 8.78 -10.07 7.98
C ILE A 274 7.49 -10.31 7.20
N VAL A 275 7.01 -9.29 6.47
CA VAL A 275 5.75 -9.38 5.73
C VAL A 275 5.86 -10.39 4.58
N THR A 276 6.95 -10.37 3.80
CA THR A 276 7.17 -11.32 2.70
C THR A 276 7.15 -12.76 3.20
N VAL A 277 7.85 -13.05 4.29
CA VAL A 277 7.89 -14.41 4.89
C VAL A 277 6.49 -14.82 5.35
N ILE A 278 5.77 -13.93 6.04
CA ILE A 278 4.40 -14.20 6.49
C ILE A 278 3.47 -14.46 5.31
N TYR A 279 3.56 -13.71 4.22
CA TYR A 279 2.72 -13.91 3.03
C TYR A 279 3.01 -15.23 2.33
N LEU A 280 4.27 -15.63 2.20
CA LEU A 280 4.65 -16.93 1.66
C LEU A 280 4.12 -18.07 2.54
N LEU A 281 4.35 -17.99 3.86
CA LEU A 281 3.86 -19.02 4.79
C LEU A 281 2.32 -19.09 4.83
N THR A 282 1.63 -17.96 4.70
CA THR A 282 0.16 -17.95 4.61
C THR A 282 -0.33 -18.68 3.36
N ASN A 283 0.31 -18.49 2.22
CA ASN A 283 -0.07 -19.19 0.99
C ASN A 283 0.31 -20.68 1.02
N VAL A 284 1.43 -21.05 1.63
CA VAL A 284 1.76 -22.46 1.93
C VAL A 284 0.66 -23.10 2.79
N MET A 285 0.20 -22.39 3.80
CA MET A 285 -0.88 -22.84 4.65
C MET A 285 -2.22 -22.97 3.87
N TYR A 286 -2.58 -21.95 3.06
CA TYR A 286 -3.80 -22.04 2.24
C TYR A 286 -3.79 -23.27 1.34
N THR A 287 -2.70 -23.53 0.64
CA THR A 287 -2.54 -24.69 -0.25
C THR A 287 -2.37 -26.02 0.49
N GLY A 288 -2.18 -26.00 1.81
CA GLY A 288 -2.16 -27.18 2.66
C GLY A 288 -3.53 -27.59 3.18
N VAL A 289 -4.47 -26.63 3.29
CA VAL A 289 -5.82 -26.89 3.85
C VAL A 289 -6.95 -26.77 2.84
N LEU A 290 -6.72 -26.09 1.70
CA LEU A 290 -7.69 -25.87 0.61
C LEU A 290 -7.15 -26.39 -0.72
N SER A 291 -8.01 -27.01 -1.52
CA SER A 291 -7.71 -27.24 -2.94
C SER A 291 -7.60 -25.91 -3.71
N LEU A 292 -6.91 -25.92 -4.85
CA LEU A 292 -6.82 -24.71 -5.69
C LEU A 292 -8.20 -24.22 -6.14
N GLN A 293 -9.16 -25.14 -6.37
CA GLN A 293 -10.53 -24.80 -6.71
C GLN A 293 -11.23 -24.09 -5.55
N GLU A 294 -11.08 -24.55 -4.31
CA GLU A 294 -11.66 -23.89 -3.13
C GLU A 294 -11.05 -22.50 -2.89
N ILE A 295 -9.75 -22.31 -3.20
CA ILE A 295 -9.11 -20.98 -3.15
C ILE A 295 -9.71 -20.08 -4.23
N ALA A 296 -9.79 -20.55 -5.48
CA ALA A 296 -10.28 -19.79 -6.63
C ALA A 296 -11.76 -19.39 -6.51
N SER A 297 -12.59 -20.27 -5.90
CA SER A 297 -14.04 -20.08 -5.75
C SER A 297 -14.45 -19.60 -4.36
N SER A 298 -13.52 -19.13 -3.52
CA SER A 298 -13.82 -18.60 -2.18
C SER A 298 -14.86 -17.48 -2.27
N ASP A 299 -15.92 -17.55 -1.46
CA ASP A 299 -16.99 -16.57 -1.47
C ASP A 299 -16.46 -15.14 -1.33
N LYS A 300 -16.77 -14.27 -2.30
CA LYS A 300 -16.29 -12.89 -2.38
C LYS A 300 -14.76 -12.78 -2.16
N ASP A 301 -14.00 -13.77 -2.61
CA ASP A 301 -12.53 -13.88 -2.52
C ASP A 301 -11.98 -13.94 -1.08
N ARG A 302 -12.79 -14.27 -0.08
CA ARG A 302 -12.40 -14.31 1.34
C ARG A 302 -11.64 -15.61 1.70
N VAL A 303 -10.50 -15.86 1.06
CA VAL A 303 -9.70 -17.09 1.21
C VAL A 303 -9.40 -17.43 2.68
N ALA A 304 -9.05 -16.41 3.47
CA ALA A 304 -8.76 -16.60 4.89
C ALA A 304 -9.97 -17.10 5.69
N VAL A 305 -11.18 -16.66 5.34
CA VAL A 305 -12.42 -17.11 5.97
C VAL A 305 -12.68 -18.56 5.59
N THR A 306 -12.52 -18.93 4.32
CA THR A 306 -12.65 -20.29 3.82
C THR A 306 -11.65 -21.23 4.53
N ALA A 307 -10.38 -20.86 4.60
CA ALA A 307 -9.35 -21.63 5.29
C ALA A 307 -9.66 -21.77 6.81
N SER A 308 -10.06 -20.68 7.45
CA SER A 308 -10.40 -20.70 8.87
C SER A 308 -11.63 -21.55 9.17
N HIS A 309 -12.60 -21.64 8.24
CA HIS A 309 -13.73 -22.54 8.35
C HIS A 309 -13.28 -24.00 8.34
N VAL A 310 -12.36 -24.36 7.47
CA VAL A 310 -11.83 -25.74 7.39
C VAL A 310 -11.04 -26.10 8.65
N ILE A 311 -10.31 -25.16 9.25
CA ILE A 311 -9.45 -25.38 10.42
C ILE A 311 -10.26 -25.40 11.72
N PHE A 312 -11.17 -24.45 11.92
CA PHE A 312 -11.82 -24.17 13.20
C PHE A 312 -13.36 -24.21 13.15
N GLY A 313 -13.96 -24.52 11.98
CA GLY A 313 -15.41 -24.45 11.78
C GLY A 313 -15.96 -23.01 11.88
N ASN A 314 -17.26 -22.89 12.20
CA ASN A 314 -17.96 -21.60 12.22
C ASN A 314 -17.38 -20.58 13.23
N ALA A 315 -16.87 -21.04 14.36
CA ALA A 315 -16.24 -20.13 15.35
C ALA A 315 -14.98 -19.46 14.77
N GLY A 316 -14.19 -20.22 14.00
CA GLY A 316 -12.99 -19.69 13.36
C GLY A 316 -13.28 -18.60 12.33
N THR A 317 -14.36 -18.74 11.56
CA THR A 317 -14.74 -17.73 10.55
C THR A 317 -15.09 -16.40 11.19
N ILE A 318 -15.75 -16.40 12.33
CA ILE A 318 -16.06 -15.17 13.09
C ILE A 318 -14.77 -14.54 13.62
N ILE A 319 -13.91 -15.35 14.25
CA ILE A 319 -12.64 -14.87 14.81
C ILE A 319 -11.78 -14.24 13.71
N ILE A 320 -11.58 -14.93 12.58
CA ILE A 320 -10.72 -14.42 11.51
C ILE A 320 -11.32 -13.16 10.86
N ALA A 321 -12.63 -13.07 10.70
CA ALA A 321 -13.28 -11.87 10.17
C ALA A 321 -13.03 -10.65 11.07
N VAL A 322 -13.19 -10.80 12.39
CA VAL A 322 -12.86 -9.74 13.37
C VAL A 322 -11.37 -9.37 13.29
N MET A 323 -10.48 -10.35 13.19
CA MET A 323 -9.04 -10.10 13.11
C MET A 323 -8.65 -9.35 11.83
N ILE A 324 -9.33 -9.63 10.71
CA ILE A 324 -9.11 -8.90 9.45
C ILE A 324 -9.67 -7.48 9.55
N MET A 325 -10.80 -7.28 10.22
CA MET A 325 -11.31 -5.94 10.51
C MET A 325 -10.29 -5.12 11.32
N ILE A 326 -9.70 -5.71 12.36
CA ILE A 326 -8.62 -5.12 13.15
C ILE A 326 -7.40 -4.81 12.26
N SER A 327 -7.03 -5.75 11.38
CA SER A 327 -5.92 -5.58 10.44
C SER A 327 -6.12 -4.39 9.50
N THR A 328 -7.27 -4.32 8.85
CA THR A 328 -7.60 -3.25 7.90
C THR A 328 -7.78 -1.90 8.58
N PHE A 329 -8.34 -1.86 9.79
CA PHE A 329 -8.41 -0.65 10.62
C PHE A 329 -7.01 -0.09 10.91
N GLY A 330 -6.10 -0.95 11.40
CA GLY A 330 -4.72 -0.55 11.72
C GLY A 330 -3.91 -0.15 10.48
N CYS A 331 -4.08 -0.86 9.35
CA CYS A 331 -3.48 -0.50 8.08
C CYS A 331 -3.93 0.91 7.64
N ASN A 332 -5.24 1.14 7.65
CA ASN A 332 -5.81 2.42 7.24
C ASN A 332 -5.37 3.59 8.15
N ASN A 333 -5.22 3.33 9.46
CA ASN A 333 -4.65 4.30 10.38
C ASN A 333 -3.21 4.72 9.98
N GLY A 334 -2.35 3.75 9.64
CA GLY A 334 -0.98 4.01 9.18
C GLY A 334 -0.92 4.81 7.88
N LEU A 335 -1.79 4.48 6.91
CA LEU A 335 -1.93 5.19 5.63
C LEU A 335 -2.34 6.66 5.87
N ILE A 336 -3.41 6.89 6.64
CA ILE A 336 -3.92 8.23 6.94
C ILE A 336 -2.86 9.05 7.67
N MET A 337 -2.21 8.46 8.67
CA MET A 337 -1.19 9.14 9.45
C MET A 337 -0.01 9.59 8.60
N SER A 338 0.51 8.74 7.71
CA SER A 338 1.72 9.00 6.95
C SER A 338 1.48 9.92 5.74
N GLY A 339 0.37 9.76 5.01
CA GLY A 339 0.12 10.45 3.75
C GLY A 339 0.16 11.97 3.83
N ALA A 340 -0.46 12.55 4.85
CA ALA A 340 -0.52 13.99 5.02
C ALA A 340 0.86 14.68 5.16
N ARG A 341 1.93 13.94 5.52
CA ARG A 341 3.30 14.47 5.62
C ARG A 341 3.92 14.75 4.26
N VAL A 342 3.52 14.03 3.23
CA VAL A 342 3.93 14.30 1.85
C VAL A 342 3.37 15.65 1.39
N TYR A 343 2.07 15.86 1.59
CA TYR A 343 1.42 17.13 1.23
C TYR A 343 1.96 18.32 2.03
N TYR A 344 2.28 18.11 3.31
CA TYR A 344 2.95 19.09 4.14
C TYR A 344 4.31 19.51 3.53
N SER A 345 5.13 18.56 3.12
CA SER A 345 6.43 18.83 2.50
C SER A 345 6.26 19.57 1.18
N MET A 346 5.30 19.19 0.33
CA MET A 346 4.97 19.92 -0.89
C MET A 346 4.54 21.36 -0.61
N ALA A 347 3.72 21.58 0.42
CA ALA A 347 3.25 22.92 0.79
C ALA A 347 4.39 23.80 1.32
N LYS A 348 5.37 23.22 2.03
CA LYS A 348 6.58 23.93 2.45
C LYS A 348 7.47 24.34 1.27
N ASP A 349 7.43 23.57 0.19
CA ASP A 349 8.15 23.88 -1.05
C ASP A 349 7.35 24.78 -2.01
N GLY A 350 6.18 25.31 -1.59
CA GLY A 350 5.31 26.12 -2.44
C GLY A 350 4.54 25.35 -3.52
N MET A 351 4.60 24.01 -3.49
CA MET A 351 4.01 23.12 -4.50
C MET A 351 2.62 22.58 -4.11
N PHE A 352 2.03 23.10 -3.05
CA PHE A 352 0.69 22.72 -2.58
C PHE A 352 0.05 23.87 -1.80
N PHE A 353 -1.22 23.74 -1.41
CA PHE A 353 -1.93 24.79 -0.67
C PHE A 353 -1.18 25.20 0.61
N LYS A 354 -0.88 26.49 0.77
CA LYS A 354 -0.10 27.04 1.92
C LYS A 354 -0.61 26.55 3.28
N LYS A 355 -1.94 26.44 3.46
CA LYS A 355 -2.56 25.99 4.70
C LYS A 355 -2.20 24.55 5.09
N VAL A 356 -1.87 23.67 4.11
CA VAL A 356 -1.42 22.29 4.38
C VAL A 356 -0.03 22.26 5.01
N GLY A 357 0.79 23.28 4.77
CA GLY A 357 2.13 23.45 5.35
C GLY A 357 2.13 23.96 6.81
N THR A 358 0.97 23.98 7.47
CA THR A 358 0.85 24.36 8.89
C THR A 358 0.59 23.13 9.76
N LEU A 359 1.15 23.14 10.97
CA LEU A 359 0.88 22.11 11.98
C LEU A 359 -0.08 22.68 13.03
N ASN A 360 -0.97 21.83 13.55
CA ASN A 360 -1.83 22.19 14.68
C ASN A 360 -1.04 22.11 16.01
N LYS A 361 -1.71 22.43 17.14
CA LYS A 361 -1.14 22.35 18.49
C LYS A 361 -0.57 20.98 18.87
N ASN A 362 -0.97 19.92 18.17
CA ASN A 362 -0.52 18.55 18.37
C ASN A 362 0.62 18.16 17.41
N SER A 363 1.21 19.12 16.68
CA SER A 363 2.28 18.93 15.70
C SER A 363 1.89 18.01 14.54
N VAL A 364 0.63 18.04 14.09
CA VAL A 364 0.14 17.28 12.92
C VAL A 364 -0.42 18.21 11.83
N PRO A 365 -0.29 17.85 10.54
CA PRO A 365 -0.80 18.62 9.42
C PRO A 365 -2.33 18.39 9.25
N GLU A 366 -3.12 18.94 10.15
CA GLU A 366 -4.56 18.69 10.27
C GLU A 366 -5.32 19.00 8.99
N PHE A 367 -5.04 20.13 8.35
CA PHE A 367 -5.73 20.49 7.12
C PHE A 367 -5.40 19.52 5.98
N GLY A 368 -4.15 19.00 5.91
CA GLY A 368 -3.75 17.95 4.98
C GLY A 368 -4.49 16.64 5.21
N LEU A 369 -4.69 16.25 6.47
CA LEU A 369 -5.47 15.06 6.84
C LEU A 369 -6.93 15.16 6.36
N TRP A 370 -7.58 16.31 6.55
CA TRP A 370 -8.98 16.49 6.13
C TRP A 370 -9.16 16.55 4.61
N ILE A 371 -8.24 17.18 3.86
CA ILE A 371 -8.31 17.15 2.38
C ILE A 371 -8.14 15.71 1.87
N GLN A 372 -7.17 14.97 2.41
CA GLN A 372 -6.96 13.55 2.09
C GLN A 372 -8.23 12.74 2.38
N CYS A 373 -8.88 12.97 3.52
CA CYS A 373 -10.13 12.33 3.89
C CYS A 373 -11.22 12.54 2.83
N VAL A 374 -11.42 13.77 2.38
CA VAL A 374 -12.44 14.09 1.36
C VAL A 374 -12.19 13.30 0.07
N ILE A 375 -10.96 13.30 -0.44
CA ILE A 375 -10.64 12.58 -1.69
C ILE A 375 -10.77 11.06 -1.51
N ALA A 376 -10.33 10.52 -0.36
CA ALA A 376 -10.50 9.10 -0.05
C ALA A 376 -11.98 8.68 0.04
N CYS A 377 -12.83 9.54 0.62
CA CYS A 377 -14.27 9.31 0.64
C CYS A 377 -14.88 9.30 -0.77
N LEU A 378 -14.45 10.20 -1.66
CA LEU A 378 -14.89 10.20 -3.05
C LEU A 378 -14.49 8.91 -3.77
N TRP A 379 -13.27 8.42 -3.58
CA TRP A 379 -12.83 7.14 -4.12
C TRP A 379 -13.65 5.96 -3.58
N SER A 380 -13.97 5.96 -2.29
CA SER A 380 -14.81 4.91 -1.67
C SER A 380 -16.21 4.84 -2.29
N LEU A 381 -16.74 5.95 -2.79
CA LEU A 381 -18.04 6.02 -3.47
C LEU A 381 -17.97 5.64 -4.95
N SER A 382 -16.81 5.79 -5.60
CA SER A 382 -16.67 5.69 -7.06
C SER A 382 -16.36 4.30 -7.58
N GLY A 383 -15.78 3.39 -6.77
CA GLY A 383 -15.21 2.17 -7.30
C GLY A 383 -15.40 0.91 -6.46
N LYS A 384 -15.30 -0.24 -7.14
CA LYS A 384 -15.15 -1.55 -6.51
C LYS A 384 -13.67 -1.75 -6.13
N TYR A 385 -13.42 -2.58 -5.11
CA TYR A 385 -12.09 -2.88 -4.59
C TYR A 385 -11.06 -3.20 -5.69
N GLY A 386 -11.37 -4.14 -6.60
CA GLY A 386 -10.45 -4.57 -7.66
C GLY A 386 -10.04 -3.45 -8.62
N ASN A 387 -10.98 -2.60 -9.02
CA ASN A 387 -10.71 -1.49 -9.94
C ASN A 387 -9.71 -0.48 -9.37
N LEU A 388 -9.81 -0.22 -8.05
CA LEU A 388 -8.87 0.65 -7.35
C LEU A 388 -7.46 0.05 -7.33
N LEU A 389 -7.34 -1.26 -7.13
CA LEU A 389 -6.06 -1.96 -7.11
C LEU A 389 -5.30 -1.86 -8.43
N ASP A 390 -5.99 -2.11 -9.55
CA ASP A 390 -5.40 -2.09 -10.89
C ASP A 390 -4.78 -0.71 -11.20
N MET A 391 -5.52 0.35 -10.93
CA MET A 391 -5.07 1.73 -11.17
C MET A 391 -3.90 2.12 -10.25
N ILE A 392 -3.99 1.81 -8.95
CA ILE A 392 -2.96 2.16 -7.97
C ILE A 392 -1.64 1.47 -8.31
N SER A 393 -1.66 0.15 -8.55
CA SER A 393 -0.46 -0.67 -8.73
C SER A 393 0.39 -0.22 -9.91
N PHE A 394 -0.24 0.20 -11.01
CA PHE A 394 0.49 0.74 -12.15
C PHE A 394 1.23 2.04 -11.81
N VAL A 395 0.52 3.03 -11.27
CA VAL A 395 1.08 4.35 -10.96
C VAL A 395 2.20 4.25 -9.91
N VAL A 396 1.99 3.41 -8.89
CA VAL A 396 2.98 3.18 -7.83
C VAL A 396 4.28 2.62 -8.39
N VAL A 397 4.22 1.57 -9.23
CA VAL A 397 5.42 0.94 -9.79
C VAL A 397 6.18 1.91 -10.69
N VAL A 398 5.49 2.74 -11.48
CA VAL A 398 6.13 3.81 -12.27
C VAL A 398 6.97 4.73 -11.39
N PHE A 399 6.42 5.23 -10.28
CA PHE A 399 7.17 6.12 -9.39
C PHE A 399 8.23 5.40 -8.56
N TYR A 400 8.07 4.12 -8.24
CA TYR A 400 9.13 3.32 -7.62
C TYR A 400 10.32 3.17 -8.56
N MET A 401 10.08 2.85 -9.84
CA MET A 401 11.15 2.79 -10.84
C MET A 401 11.89 4.12 -10.96
N LEU A 402 11.17 5.24 -11.10
CA LEU A 402 11.77 6.57 -11.15
C LEU A 402 12.61 6.85 -9.90
N THR A 403 12.14 6.49 -8.72
CA THR A 403 12.89 6.72 -7.48
C THR A 403 14.16 5.87 -7.43
N ILE A 404 14.11 4.62 -7.88
CA ILE A 404 15.28 3.74 -7.91
C ILE A 404 16.29 4.19 -8.98
N ILE A 405 15.82 4.64 -10.14
CA ILE A 405 16.68 5.32 -11.15
C ILE A 405 17.34 6.56 -10.54
N GLY A 406 16.62 7.28 -9.67
CA GLY A 406 17.13 8.44 -8.94
C GLY A 406 18.42 8.16 -8.15
N ILE A 407 18.64 6.92 -7.68
CA ILE A 407 19.89 6.56 -7.00
C ILE A 407 21.10 6.72 -7.93
N PHE A 408 20.97 6.26 -9.19
CA PHE A 408 22.04 6.40 -10.19
C PHE A 408 22.33 7.86 -10.52
N ILE A 409 21.26 8.67 -10.61
CA ILE A 409 21.36 10.10 -10.85
C ILE A 409 22.05 10.80 -9.67
N LEU A 410 21.60 10.54 -8.43
CA LEU A 410 22.13 11.18 -7.24
C LEU A 410 23.58 10.78 -6.94
N ARG A 411 23.99 9.55 -7.27
CA ARG A 411 25.39 9.14 -7.14
C ARG A 411 26.31 9.92 -8.08
N LYS A 412 25.81 10.36 -9.26
CA LYS A 412 26.54 11.23 -10.19
C LYS A 412 26.42 12.72 -9.82
N LYS A 413 25.23 13.17 -9.44
CA LYS A 413 24.91 14.59 -9.17
C LYS A 413 25.47 15.07 -7.83
N MET A 414 25.53 14.20 -6.83
CA MET A 414 25.93 14.49 -5.46
C MET A 414 26.93 13.45 -4.93
N PRO A 415 28.14 13.31 -5.52
CA PRO A 415 29.10 12.28 -5.13
C PRO A 415 29.59 12.43 -3.69
N ASP A 416 29.74 13.67 -3.20
CA ASP A 416 30.34 14.00 -1.91
C ASP A 416 29.34 13.97 -0.74
N VAL A 417 28.03 13.83 -1.00
CA VAL A 417 27.03 13.76 0.07
C VAL A 417 27.18 12.43 0.84
N PRO A 418 27.30 12.48 2.19
CA PRO A 418 27.44 11.28 3.00
C PRO A 418 26.31 10.29 2.80
N ARG A 419 26.66 9.02 2.58
CA ARG A 419 25.73 7.87 2.46
C ARG A 419 25.99 6.89 3.59
N PRO A 420 25.42 7.12 4.78
CA PRO A 420 25.59 6.22 5.92
C PRO A 420 25.20 4.77 5.62
N TYR A 421 24.22 4.60 4.71
CA TYR A 421 23.86 3.32 4.14
C TYR A 421 23.92 3.40 2.62
N LYS A 422 24.47 2.38 1.98
CA LYS A 422 24.53 2.22 0.52
C LYS A 422 23.62 1.07 0.11
N ALA A 423 22.83 1.27 -0.95
CA ALA A 423 21.89 0.26 -1.46
C ALA A 423 22.59 -1.08 -1.68
N PHE A 424 22.09 -2.11 -0.98
CA PHE A 424 22.64 -3.46 -1.09
C PHE A 424 22.48 -4.00 -2.52
N GLY A 425 23.50 -4.68 -3.01
CA GLY A 425 23.49 -5.26 -4.37
C GLY A 425 23.52 -4.23 -5.51
N TYR A 426 23.84 -2.96 -5.22
CA TYR A 426 24.03 -1.96 -6.28
C TYR A 426 25.24 -2.33 -7.17
N PRO A 427 25.15 -2.18 -8.52
CA PRO A 427 24.00 -1.68 -9.28
C PRO A 427 22.97 -2.76 -9.68
N PHE A 428 23.25 -4.04 -9.46
CA PHE A 428 22.51 -5.16 -10.02
C PHE A 428 21.05 -5.23 -9.55
N LEU A 429 20.80 -5.22 -8.23
CA LEU A 429 19.43 -5.31 -7.71
C LEU A 429 18.55 -4.13 -8.16
N PRO A 430 18.99 -2.87 -8.09
CA PRO A 430 18.24 -1.75 -8.66
C PRO A 430 17.92 -1.91 -10.15
N ILE A 431 18.87 -2.41 -10.96
CA ILE A 431 18.65 -2.65 -12.40
C ILE A 431 17.60 -3.76 -12.62
N ILE A 432 17.70 -4.87 -11.89
CA ILE A 432 16.71 -5.96 -11.96
C ILE A 432 15.32 -5.43 -11.61
N TYR A 433 15.19 -4.63 -10.55
CA TYR A 433 13.91 -4.02 -10.19
C TYR A 433 13.34 -3.17 -11.33
N ILE A 434 14.17 -2.34 -11.96
CA ILE A 434 13.73 -1.46 -13.06
C ILE A 434 13.25 -2.31 -14.25
N ILE A 435 13.99 -3.36 -14.62
CA ILE A 435 13.61 -4.26 -15.72
C ILE A 435 12.27 -4.94 -15.43
N MET A 436 12.10 -5.48 -14.23
CA MET A 436 10.85 -6.11 -13.80
C MET A 436 9.68 -5.13 -13.75
N GLY A 437 9.91 -3.93 -13.26
CA GLY A 437 8.91 -2.86 -13.21
C GLY A 437 8.47 -2.41 -14.60
N VAL A 438 9.42 -2.26 -15.54
CA VAL A 438 9.11 -1.93 -16.94
C VAL A 438 8.28 -3.06 -17.58
N ALA A 439 8.70 -4.31 -17.41
CA ALA A 439 7.96 -5.47 -17.94
C ALA A 439 6.53 -5.50 -17.38
N PHE A 440 6.36 -5.34 -16.07
CA PHE A 440 5.05 -5.29 -15.42
C PHE A 440 4.17 -4.16 -15.98
N CYS A 441 4.70 -2.93 -16.07
CA CYS A 441 3.94 -1.78 -16.57
C CYS A 441 3.54 -1.95 -18.05
N VAL A 442 4.43 -2.48 -18.90
CA VAL A 442 4.13 -2.74 -20.31
C VAL A 442 3.03 -3.79 -20.45
N LEU A 443 3.12 -4.88 -19.71
CA LEU A 443 2.10 -5.91 -19.72
C LEU A 443 0.74 -5.40 -19.23
N LEU A 444 0.70 -4.55 -18.20
CA LEU A 444 -0.55 -3.94 -17.72
C LEU A 444 -1.16 -2.99 -18.76
N ILE A 445 -0.37 -2.19 -19.47
CA ILE A 445 -0.87 -1.33 -20.56
C ILE A 445 -1.56 -2.16 -21.65
N ILE A 446 -1.01 -3.34 -21.94
CA ILE A 446 -1.55 -4.23 -23.00
C ILE A 446 -2.78 -4.98 -22.52
N TYR A 447 -2.77 -5.54 -21.30
CA TYR A 447 -3.80 -6.49 -20.83
C TYR A 447 -4.84 -5.89 -19.89
N LYS A 448 -4.57 -4.73 -19.30
CA LYS A 448 -5.49 -4.00 -18.38
C LYS A 448 -5.62 -2.52 -18.75
N PRO A 449 -5.87 -2.17 -20.04
CA PRO A 449 -5.87 -0.78 -20.49
C PRO A 449 -6.94 0.08 -19.79
N GLU A 450 -8.09 -0.51 -19.45
CA GLU A 450 -9.25 0.20 -18.84
C GLU A 450 -8.88 0.93 -17.54
N TYR A 451 -7.90 0.42 -16.79
CA TYR A 451 -7.48 1.00 -15.51
C TYR A 451 -6.12 1.70 -15.60
N THR A 452 -5.25 1.21 -16.47
CA THR A 452 -3.89 1.72 -16.63
C THR A 452 -3.90 3.13 -17.25
N TRP A 453 -4.67 3.34 -18.32
CA TRP A 453 -4.78 4.64 -18.99
C TRP A 453 -5.35 5.74 -18.09
N PRO A 454 -6.45 5.55 -17.35
CA PRO A 454 -6.93 6.56 -16.41
C PRO A 454 -5.88 6.94 -15.38
N GLY A 455 -5.14 5.96 -14.82
CA GLY A 455 -4.04 6.24 -13.90
C GLY A 455 -2.95 7.12 -14.53
N LEU A 456 -2.52 6.80 -15.75
CA LEU A 456 -1.53 7.59 -16.49
C LEU A 456 -2.03 8.99 -16.82
N ILE A 457 -3.27 9.12 -17.25
CA ILE A 457 -3.89 10.42 -17.55
C ILE A 457 -3.91 11.31 -16.31
N ILE A 458 -4.26 10.77 -15.15
CA ILE A 458 -4.25 11.54 -13.90
C ILE A 458 -2.83 12.03 -13.56
N VAL A 459 -1.81 11.19 -13.76
CA VAL A 459 -0.41 11.61 -13.58
C VAL A 459 -0.07 12.77 -14.52
N LEU A 460 -0.40 12.65 -15.81
CA LEU A 460 -0.11 13.65 -16.82
C LEU A 460 -0.89 14.96 -16.63
N LEU A 461 -2.11 14.91 -16.08
CA LEU A 461 -2.86 16.10 -15.69
C LEU A 461 -2.15 16.92 -14.59
N GLY A 462 -1.24 16.32 -13.85
CA GLY A 462 -0.36 17.05 -12.94
C GLY A 462 0.55 18.07 -13.65
N ILE A 463 0.91 17.86 -14.92
CA ILE A 463 1.80 18.78 -15.67
C ILE A 463 1.17 20.17 -15.79
N PRO A 464 -0.02 20.36 -16.39
CA PRO A 464 -0.63 21.68 -16.43
C PRO A 464 -0.86 22.29 -15.04
N VAL A 465 -1.25 21.48 -14.07
CA VAL A 465 -1.48 21.94 -12.68
C VAL A 465 -0.19 22.50 -12.07
N TYR A 466 0.97 21.86 -12.30
CA TYR A 466 2.27 22.35 -11.88
C TYR A 466 2.56 23.75 -12.40
N TYR A 467 2.36 23.97 -13.69
CA TYR A 467 2.60 25.29 -14.30
C TYR A 467 1.60 26.37 -13.84
N PHE A 468 0.36 25.98 -13.51
CA PHE A 468 -0.61 26.92 -12.96
C PHE A 468 -0.28 27.35 -11.52
N ILE A 469 0.22 26.44 -10.69
CA ILE A 469 0.62 26.73 -9.31
C ILE A 469 1.90 27.58 -9.32
N GLY A 470 2.92 27.20 -10.10
CA GLY A 470 4.21 27.92 -10.16
C GLY A 470 4.10 29.35 -10.69
N LYS A 471 3.12 29.67 -11.55
CA LYS A 471 2.86 31.06 -11.99
C LYS A 471 2.29 31.96 -10.89
N LYS A 472 1.57 31.42 -9.92
CA LYS A 472 0.97 32.22 -8.83
C LYS A 472 1.99 32.73 -7.81
N ASP A 473 3.06 31.99 -7.57
CA ASP A 473 4.09 32.43 -6.60
C ASP A 473 5.07 33.47 -7.15
N LEU A 474 5.25 33.54 -8.48
CA LEU A 474 6.09 34.59 -9.14
C LEU A 474 5.40 35.94 -9.15
N THR A 475 4.07 36.01 -9.06
CA THR A 475 3.32 37.29 -9.07
C THR A 475 3.12 37.89 -7.67
N THR A 476 3.43 37.19 -6.60
CA THR A 476 3.27 37.67 -5.21
C THR A 476 4.57 38.10 -4.55
N THR A 477 5.73 37.86 -5.19
CA THR A 477 7.06 38.27 -4.67
C THR A 477 7.55 39.60 -5.23
N ASP A 478 6.86 40.19 -6.23
CA ASP A 478 7.24 41.49 -6.84
C ASP A 478 6.46 42.70 -6.29
N ILE A 479 5.68 42.53 -5.22
CA ILE A 479 4.98 43.63 -4.52
C ILE A 479 5.14 43.44 -3.00
N ALA A 480 6.32 43.67 -2.47
CA ALA A 480 6.57 43.99 -1.07
C ALA A 480 7.89 44.74 -0.91
#